data_e7c4c8cf3dc057d5b1921c16ec3fd50f
#
_entry.id   e7c4c8cf3dc057d5b1921c16ec3fd50f
#
_cell.length_a   1.000
_cell.length_b   1.000
_cell.length_c   1.000
_cell.angle_alpha   90.00
_cell.angle_beta   90.00
_cell.angle_gamma   90.00
#
_symmetry.space_group_name_H-M   'P 1'
#
loop_
_entity.id
_entity.type
_entity.pdbx_description
1 polymer ?
#
loop_
_entity_poly.entity_id
_entity_poly.type
_entity_poly.pdbx_seq_one_letter_code
_entity_poly.pdbx_strand_id
1 'polypeptide(L)'
;IKPDIVTLSKSLSGMGLPLAVTLIRPELDAWKPGEHNGTFRGNNHAFVTAVAAIEHFWKDDAFEREIQEKAALVEQRLGKLARRYSLEHRGRGLMQGLVMPSGEVADQVTSQALKEGLMIETAGPEDEVVKLFCALTIEPADLERGLDIIERSIEQAMGRHLKQVS
;
A
#
# COMPACT_ATOMS: atom_id res chain seq x y z
N ILE A 1 4.15 -20.68 -6.65
CA ILE A 1 5.11 -20.27 -7.71
C ILE A 1 6.45 -20.01 -7.03
N LYS A 2 7.53 -20.56 -7.57
CA LYS A 2 8.89 -20.22 -7.17
C LYS A 2 9.47 -19.31 -8.26
N PRO A 3 9.64 -18.01 -8.00
CA PRO A 3 10.18 -17.10 -9.00
C PRO A 3 11.67 -17.38 -9.24
N ASP A 4 12.13 -17.13 -10.45
CA ASP A 4 13.54 -17.21 -10.83
C ASP A 4 14.29 -15.91 -10.52
N ILE A 5 13.56 -14.80 -10.58
CA ILE A 5 14.05 -13.46 -10.29
C ILE A 5 13.03 -12.73 -9.42
N VAL A 6 13.51 -12.08 -8.35
CA VAL A 6 12.68 -11.23 -7.46
C VAL A 6 13.33 -9.85 -7.35
N THR A 7 12.56 -8.81 -7.65
CA THR A 7 12.99 -7.42 -7.47
C THR A 7 12.38 -6.82 -6.22
N LEU A 8 13.21 -6.18 -5.40
CA LEU A 8 12.85 -5.52 -4.15
C LEU A 8 13.32 -4.08 -4.19
N SER A 9 12.51 -3.15 -3.67
CA SER A 9 12.86 -1.73 -3.64
C SER A 9 12.02 -0.96 -2.61
N LYS A 10 12.03 0.38 -2.69
CA LYS A 10 11.21 1.30 -1.88
C LYS A 10 11.46 1.15 -0.39
N SER A 11 10.51 0.63 0.39
CA SER A 11 10.62 0.46 1.84
C SER A 11 11.75 -0.48 2.29
N LEU A 12 12.40 -1.19 1.37
CA LEU A 12 13.54 -2.07 1.68
C LEU A 12 14.67 -1.34 2.42
N SER A 13 14.89 -0.06 2.13
CA SER A 13 15.92 0.75 2.81
C SER A 13 15.57 1.13 4.26
N GLY A 14 14.34 0.89 4.69
CA GLY A 14 13.85 1.21 6.03
C GLY A 14 13.46 2.67 6.25
N MET A 15 14.14 3.64 5.63
CA MET A 15 13.87 5.07 5.83
C MET A 15 13.92 5.94 4.56
N GLY A 16 13.58 5.35 3.41
CA GLY A 16 13.43 6.14 2.17
C GLY A 16 14.72 6.48 1.43
N LEU A 17 15.84 5.87 1.77
CA LEU A 17 17.06 5.97 0.96
C LEU A 17 16.94 5.14 -0.31
N PRO A 18 17.55 5.55 -1.44
CA PRO A 18 17.48 4.80 -2.68
C PRO A 18 18.16 3.43 -2.55
N LEU A 19 17.36 2.37 -2.64
CA LEU A 19 17.83 1.00 -2.64
C LEU A 19 16.93 0.14 -3.52
N ALA A 20 17.55 -0.64 -4.40
CA ALA A 20 16.90 -1.73 -5.10
C ALA A 20 17.80 -2.96 -5.09
N VAL A 21 17.20 -4.11 -4.91
CA VAL A 21 17.89 -5.42 -4.89
C VAL A 21 17.17 -6.34 -5.86
N THR A 22 17.94 -7.10 -6.62
CA THR A 22 17.43 -8.19 -7.44
C THR A 22 18.03 -9.49 -6.93
N LEU A 23 17.16 -10.39 -6.47
CA LEU A 23 17.53 -11.75 -6.12
C LEU A 23 17.41 -12.59 -7.37
N ILE A 24 18.47 -13.29 -7.72
CA ILE A 24 18.57 -14.08 -8.95
C ILE A 24 18.97 -15.50 -8.57
N ARG A 25 18.33 -16.48 -9.19
CA ARG A 25 18.75 -17.88 -9.02
C ARG A 25 20.21 -18.06 -9.48
N PRO A 26 21.01 -18.87 -8.78
CA PRO A 26 22.41 -19.06 -9.12
C PRO A 26 22.65 -19.48 -10.58
N GLU A 27 21.73 -20.26 -11.14
CA GLU A 27 21.82 -20.74 -12.52
C GLU A 27 21.67 -19.61 -13.56
N LEU A 28 21.06 -18.49 -13.15
CA LEU A 28 20.84 -17.31 -14.00
C LEU A 28 21.85 -16.19 -13.76
N ASP A 29 22.68 -16.32 -12.70
CA ASP A 29 23.75 -15.37 -12.38
C ASP A 29 25.00 -15.67 -13.27
N ALA A 30 24.88 -15.33 -14.53
CA ALA A 30 25.87 -15.64 -15.58
C ALA A 30 26.82 -14.48 -15.90
N TRP A 31 26.80 -13.41 -15.10
CA TRP A 31 27.65 -12.23 -15.34
C TRP A 31 29.13 -12.55 -15.13
N LYS A 32 29.96 -12.03 -16.01
CA LYS A 32 31.39 -11.96 -15.81
C LYS A 32 31.75 -10.70 -15.01
N PRO A 33 32.87 -10.70 -14.29
CA PRO A 33 33.35 -9.49 -13.63
C PRO A 33 33.44 -8.31 -14.58
N GLY A 34 32.79 -7.19 -14.22
CA GLY A 34 32.75 -5.96 -15.02
C GLY A 34 31.61 -5.86 -16.07
N GLU A 35 30.88 -6.93 -16.35
CA GLU A 35 29.75 -6.87 -17.32
C GLU A 35 28.56 -6.09 -16.79
N HIS A 36 28.37 -6.04 -15.48
CA HIS A 36 27.29 -5.30 -14.85
C HIS A 36 27.85 -4.35 -13.79
N ASN A 37 27.97 -3.08 -14.12
CA ASN A 37 28.42 -2.03 -13.21
C ASN A 37 27.50 -0.79 -13.30
N GLY A 38 27.69 0.15 -12.39
CA GLY A 38 27.01 1.45 -12.40
C GLY A 38 27.54 2.35 -11.31
N THR A 39 27.74 3.62 -11.63
CA THR A 39 28.36 4.62 -10.75
C THR A 39 27.60 4.79 -9.41
N PHE A 40 26.27 4.66 -9.45
CA PHE A 40 25.42 4.82 -8.26
C PHE A 40 25.04 3.50 -7.58
N ARG A 41 25.70 2.42 -7.91
CA ARG A 41 25.50 1.14 -7.22
C ARG A 41 26.14 1.16 -5.86
N GLY A 42 25.44 0.54 -4.90
CA GLY A 42 26.02 0.34 -3.59
C GLY A 42 25.99 1.57 -2.70
N ASN A 43 24.81 2.16 -2.47
CA ASN A 43 24.63 3.18 -1.46
C ASN A 43 24.80 2.56 -0.06
N ASN A 44 25.97 2.75 0.55
CA ASN A 44 26.31 2.16 1.85
C ASN A 44 25.36 2.59 2.97
N HIS A 45 24.85 3.83 2.96
CA HIS A 45 23.89 4.29 3.96
C HIS A 45 22.57 3.50 3.83
N ALA A 46 22.11 3.27 2.60
CA ALA A 46 20.91 2.47 2.38
C ALA A 46 21.10 1.00 2.78
N PHE A 47 22.29 0.43 2.64
CA PHE A 47 22.57 -0.91 3.12
C PHE A 47 22.50 -0.98 4.65
N VAL A 48 23.10 -0.02 5.36
CA VAL A 48 23.07 0.03 6.82
C VAL A 48 21.64 0.17 7.33
N THR A 49 20.85 1.08 6.74
CA THR A 49 19.45 1.28 7.16
C THR A 49 18.57 0.09 6.81
N ALA A 50 18.78 -0.57 5.67
CA ALA A 50 18.07 -1.80 5.30
C ALA A 50 18.35 -2.95 6.28
N VAL A 51 19.62 -3.17 6.63
CA VAL A 51 19.98 -4.20 7.63
C VAL A 51 19.32 -3.90 8.96
N ALA A 52 19.40 -2.65 9.44
CA ALA A 52 18.76 -2.25 10.69
C ALA A 52 17.26 -2.48 10.68
N ALA A 53 16.58 -2.16 9.56
CA ALA A 53 15.14 -2.39 9.41
C ALA A 53 14.79 -3.89 9.41
N ILE A 54 15.56 -4.71 8.70
CA ILE A 54 15.36 -6.16 8.67
C ILE A 54 15.55 -6.76 10.07
N GLU A 55 16.63 -6.41 10.76
CA GLU A 55 16.91 -6.91 12.09
C GLU A 55 15.90 -6.45 13.14
N HIS A 56 15.34 -5.25 12.98
CA HIS A 56 14.37 -4.70 13.92
C HIS A 56 12.96 -5.27 13.70
N PHE A 57 12.48 -5.30 12.46
CA PHE A 57 11.10 -5.64 12.15
C PHE A 57 10.88 -7.09 11.72
N TRP A 58 11.88 -7.73 11.10
CA TRP A 58 11.73 -9.04 10.46
C TRP A 58 12.59 -10.13 11.11
N LYS A 59 13.01 -9.89 12.35
CA LYS A 59 13.79 -10.85 13.14
C LYS A 59 13.00 -12.11 13.48
N ASP A 60 11.71 -11.95 13.69
CA ASP A 60 10.74 -13.00 13.98
C ASP A 60 9.39 -12.66 13.35
N ASP A 61 8.37 -13.51 13.60
CA ASP A 61 7.04 -13.34 12.99
C ASP A 61 6.14 -12.31 13.71
N ALA A 62 6.64 -11.60 14.72
CA ALA A 62 5.79 -10.71 15.52
C ALA A 62 5.22 -9.56 14.70
N PHE A 63 6.08 -8.89 13.93
CA PHE A 63 5.67 -7.80 13.06
C PHE A 63 4.76 -8.26 11.92
N GLU A 64 5.00 -9.45 11.35
CA GLU A 64 4.11 -10.02 10.34
C GLU A 64 2.72 -10.28 10.90
N ARG A 65 2.61 -10.84 12.12
CA ARG A 65 1.30 -11.05 12.78
C ARG A 65 0.56 -9.73 13.01
N GLU A 66 1.26 -8.71 13.48
CA GLU A 66 0.69 -7.37 13.66
C GLU A 66 0.14 -6.79 12.35
N ILE A 67 0.90 -6.93 11.25
CA ILE A 67 0.44 -6.50 9.92
C ILE A 67 -0.80 -7.29 9.48
N GLN A 68 -0.85 -8.60 9.74
CA GLN A 68 -1.99 -9.45 9.39
C GLN A 68 -3.26 -9.05 10.16
N GLU A 69 -3.15 -8.70 11.44
CA GLU A 69 -4.26 -8.19 12.24
C GLU A 69 -4.80 -6.87 11.70
N LYS A 70 -3.92 -5.92 11.42
CA LYS A 70 -4.27 -4.64 10.78
C LYS A 70 -4.91 -4.85 9.41
N ALA A 71 -4.37 -5.75 8.60
CA ALA A 71 -4.90 -6.08 7.27
C ALA A 71 -6.31 -6.68 7.35
N ALA A 72 -6.56 -7.57 8.32
CA ALA A 72 -7.88 -8.15 8.55
C ALA A 72 -8.91 -7.08 8.95
N LEU A 73 -8.53 -6.11 9.79
CA LEU A 73 -9.38 -4.97 10.14
C LEU A 73 -9.74 -4.15 8.90
N VAL A 74 -8.75 -3.80 8.07
CA VAL A 74 -8.97 -3.06 6.82
C VAL A 74 -9.90 -3.83 5.90
N GLU A 75 -9.64 -5.12 5.68
CA GLU A 75 -10.47 -5.98 4.83
C GLU A 75 -11.91 -6.05 5.32
N GLN A 76 -12.10 -6.20 6.63
CA GLN A 76 -13.43 -6.21 7.24
C GLN A 76 -14.19 -4.91 7.00
N ARG A 77 -13.51 -3.75 7.23
CA ARG A 77 -14.12 -2.42 7.12
C ARG A 77 -14.45 -2.09 5.66
N LEU A 78 -13.49 -2.22 4.76
CA LEU A 78 -13.70 -1.98 3.33
C LEU A 78 -14.68 -2.99 2.71
N GLY A 79 -14.65 -4.24 3.14
CA GLY A 79 -15.61 -5.25 2.69
C GLY A 79 -17.06 -4.96 3.10
N LYS A 80 -17.31 -4.30 4.23
CA LYS A 80 -18.65 -3.81 4.61
C LYS A 80 -19.13 -2.72 3.64
N LEU A 81 -18.28 -1.76 3.32
CA LEU A 81 -18.58 -0.69 2.37
C LEU A 81 -18.81 -1.23 0.96
N ALA A 82 -17.96 -2.16 0.52
CA ALA A 82 -18.09 -2.83 -0.76
C ALA A 82 -19.48 -3.48 -0.92
N ARG A 83 -19.91 -4.24 0.09
CA ARG A 83 -21.25 -4.87 0.08
C ARG A 83 -22.38 -3.86 0.12
N ARG A 84 -22.25 -2.82 0.95
CA ARG A 84 -23.30 -1.79 1.10
C ARG A 84 -23.59 -1.01 -0.17
N TYR A 85 -22.54 -0.72 -0.94
CA TYR A 85 -22.63 0.11 -2.14
C TYR A 85 -22.42 -0.66 -3.45
N SER A 86 -22.33 -2.00 -3.39
CA SER A 86 -22.06 -2.87 -4.54
C SER A 86 -20.77 -2.49 -5.29
N LEU A 87 -19.72 -2.15 -4.53
CA LEU A 87 -18.40 -1.80 -5.05
C LEU A 87 -17.51 -3.03 -5.12
N GLU A 88 -16.56 -3.02 -6.03
CA GLU A 88 -15.49 -4.02 -6.07
C GLU A 88 -14.42 -3.66 -5.03
N HIS A 89 -14.01 -4.64 -4.22
CA HIS A 89 -12.91 -4.54 -3.26
C HIS A 89 -11.69 -5.28 -3.81
N ARG A 90 -10.56 -4.59 -3.85
CA ARG A 90 -9.28 -5.12 -4.36
C ARG A 90 -8.17 -4.95 -3.35
N GLY A 91 -7.13 -5.78 -3.46
CA GLY A 91 -5.88 -5.61 -2.75
C GLY A 91 -5.52 -6.74 -1.81
N ARG A 92 -4.45 -6.52 -1.04
CA ARG A 92 -3.91 -7.46 -0.07
C ARG A 92 -3.11 -6.72 1.01
N GLY A 93 -3.14 -7.24 2.24
CA GLY A 93 -2.40 -6.64 3.35
C GLY A 93 -2.92 -5.23 3.65
N LEU A 94 -2.00 -4.27 3.81
CA LEU A 94 -2.34 -2.86 4.00
C LEU A 94 -2.37 -2.05 2.69
N MET A 95 -2.35 -2.72 1.54
CA MET A 95 -2.60 -2.11 0.24
C MET A 95 -3.92 -2.64 -0.31
N GLN A 96 -4.99 -1.93 -0.03
CA GLN A 96 -6.35 -2.30 -0.43
C GLN A 96 -7.09 -1.08 -0.98
N GLY A 97 -8.16 -1.29 -1.73
CA GLY A 97 -8.95 -0.20 -2.28
C GLY A 97 -10.34 -0.62 -2.70
N LEU A 98 -11.20 0.38 -2.87
CA LEU A 98 -12.55 0.24 -3.40
C LEU A 98 -12.63 0.90 -4.76
N VAL A 99 -13.17 0.18 -5.73
CA VAL A 99 -13.45 0.71 -7.08
C VAL A 99 -14.74 1.49 -7.00
N MET A 100 -14.63 2.81 -7.16
CA MET A 100 -15.77 3.73 -7.17
C MET A 100 -16.46 3.72 -8.54
N PRO A 101 -17.72 4.20 -8.64
CA PRO A 101 -18.42 4.23 -9.92
C PRO A 101 -17.72 5.05 -11.02
N SER A 102 -16.89 6.02 -10.64
CA SER A 102 -16.06 6.81 -11.55
C SER A 102 -14.91 7.47 -10.80
N GLY A 103 -13.87 7.94 -11.52
CA GLY A 103 -12.80 8.75 -10.97
C GLY A 103 -13.30 10.01 -10.28
N GLU A 104 -14.34 10.66 -10.81
CA GLU A 104 -14.96 11.84 -10.17
C GLU A 104 -15.48 11.53 -8.76
N VAL A 105 -16.12 10.37 -8.58
CA VAL A 105 -16.60 9.94 -7.26
C VAL A 105 -15.42 9.61 -6.34
N ALA A 106 -14.36 8.98 -6.85
CA ALA A 106 -13.14 8.71 -6.09
C ALA A 106 -12.46 10.02 -5.64
N ASP A 107 -12.37 11.02 -6.52
CA ASP A 107 -11.86 12.36 -6.20
C ASP A 107 -12.69 13.08 -5.12
N GLN A 108 -13.99 12.91 -5.13
CA GLN A 108 -14.84 13.46 -4.06
C GLN A 108 -14.52 12.80 -2.71
N VAL A 109 -14.25 11.50 -2.68
CA VAL A 109 -13.86 10.77 -1.46
C VAL A 109 -12.53 11.28 -0.95
N THR A 110 -11.49 11.34 -1.79
CA THR A 110 -10.14 11.78 -1.39
C THR A 110 -10.13 13.24 -0.96
N SER A 111 -10.85 14.11 -1.66
CA SER A 111 -11.02 15.52 -1.30
C SER A 111 -11.72 15.71 0.04
N GLN A 112 -12.73 14.88 0.35
CA GLN A 112 -13.41 14.93 1.64
C GLN A 112 -12.53 14.39 2.75
N ALA A 113 -11.83 13.27 2.52
CA ALA A 113 -10.87 12.71 3.47
C ALA A 113 -9.77 13.71 3.84
N LEU A 114 -9.24 14.45 2.85
CA LEU A 114 -8.23 15.49 3.08
C LEU A 114 -8.75 16.62 3.97
N LYS A 115 -10.00 17.05 3.82
CA LYS A 115 -10.63 18.06 4.70
C LYS A 115 -10.75 17.59 6.15
N GLU A 116 -10.85 16.28 6.36
CA GLU A 116 -10.88 15.66 7.68
C GLU A 116 -9.48 15.28 8.20
N GLY A 117 -8.41 15.67 7.46
CA GLY A 117 -7.02 15.48 7.85
C GLY A 117 -6.41 14.14 7.42
N LEU A 118 -7.07 13.39 6.53
CA LEU A 118 -6.55 12.15 5.98
C LEU A 118 -6.11 12.33 4.53
N MET A 119 -4.83 12.12 4.26
CA MET A 119 -4.28 12.08 2.91
C MET A 119 -4.35 10.65 2.37
N ILE A 120 -5.12 10.46 1.32
CA ILE A 120 -5.22 9.21 0.54
C ILE A 120 -5.20 9.54 -0.95
N GLU A 121 -4.91 8.53 -1.77
CA GLU A 121 -4.75 8.69 -3.21
C GLU A 121 -5.81 7.89 -3.97
N THR A 122 -6.05 8.31 -5.20
CA THR A 122 -6.73 7.50 -6.20
C THR A 122 -5.74 6.60 -6.94
N ALA A 123 -6.24 5.59 -7.60
CA ALA A 123 -5.50 4.67 -8.46
C ALA A 123 -6.45 4.10 -9.54
N GLY A 124 -5.88 3.28 -10.44
CA GLY A 124 -6.61 2.72 -11.58
C GLY A 124 -6.40 3.55 -12.84
N PRO A 125 -6.72 3.00 -14.04
CA PRO A 125 -6.51 3.69 -15.31
C PRO A 125 -7.38 4.94 -15.50
N GLU A 126 -8.49 5.06 -14.77
CA GLU A 126 -9.42 6.19 -14.77
C GLU A 126 -9.51 6.87 -13.40
N ASP A 127 -8.51 6.66 -12.54
CA ASP A 127 -8.45 7.17 -11.16
C ASP A 127 -9.65 6.77 -10.28
N GLU A 128 -10.33 5.68 -10.63
CA GLU A 128 -11.58 5.23 -10.03
C GLU A 128 -11.42 4.49 -8.69
N VAL A 129 -10.19 4.13 -8.30
CA VAL A 129 -9.95 3.35 -7.09
C VAL A 129 -9.54 4.27 -5.94
N VAL A 130 -10.33 4.32 -4.88
CA VAL A 130 -9.90 4.91 -3.61
C VAL A 130 -8.93 3.93 -2.95
N LYS A 131 -7.64 4.28 -2.92
CA LYS A 131 -6.54 3.42 -2.47
C LYS A 131 -6.16 3.72 -1.03
N LEU A 132 -6.24 2.72 -0.16
CA LEU A 132 -5.65 2.73 1.16
C LEU A 132 -4.26 2.10 1.08
N PHE A 133 -3.25 2.87 1.49
CA PHE A 133 -1.86 2.42 1.48
C PHE A 133 -1.09 3.13 2.60
N CYS A 134 -1.24 2.64 3.81
CA CYS A 134 -0.60 3.20 5.00
C CYS A 134 0.74 2.52 5.32
N ALA A 135 1.51 3.12 6.22
CA ALA A 135 2.73 2.52 6.75
C ALA A 135 2.41 1.21 7.47
N LEU A 136 3.28 0.20 7.33
CA LEU A 136 3.13 -1.07 8.06
C LEU A 136 3.22 -0.87 9.58
N THR A 137 3.93 0.18 10.01
CA THR A 137 4.11 0.57 11.41
C THR A 137 3.03 1.51 11.94
N ILE A 138 1.93 1.72 11.19
CA ILE A 138 0.84 2.60 11.64
C ILE A 138 0.28 2.12 12.98
N GLU A 139 0.08 3.04 13.91
CA GLU A 139 -0.54 2.72 15.18
C GLU A 139 -2.02 2.31 14.99
N PRO A 140 -2.52 1.29 15.72
CA PRO A 140 -3.90 0.81 15.56
C PRO A 140 -4.94 1.93 15.67
N ALA A 141 -4.78 2.85 16.63
CA ALA A 141 -5.71 3.97 16.81
C ALA A 141 -5.74 4.94 15.62
N ASP A 142 -4.58 5.16 14.96
CA ASP A 142 -4.50 5.99 13.77
C ASP A 142 -5.10 5.29 12.55
N LEU A 143 -4.90 3.98 12.43
CA LEU A 143 -5.55 3.17 11.40
C LEU A 143 -7.07 3.21 11.53
N GLU A 144 -7.62 2.99 12.73
CA GLU A 144 -9.06 3.07 12.97
C GLU A 144 -9.61 4.46 12.65
N ARG A 145 -8.94 5.52 13.12
CA ARG A 145 -9.34 6.90 12.81
C ARG A 145 -9.34 7.16 11.30
N GLY A 146 -8.32 6.67 10.58
CA GLY A 146 -8.24 6.78 9.12
C GLY A 146 -9.40 6.04 8.44
N LEU A 147 -9.71 4.83 8.87
CA LEU A 147 -10.83 4.05 8.36
C LEU A 147 -12.19 4.73 8.62
N ASP A 148 -12.38 5.35 9.77
CA ASP A 148 -13.60 6.12 10.09
C ASP A 148 -13.77 7.32 9.14
N ILE A 149 -12.68 8.01 8.81
CA ILE A 149 -12.71 9.12 7.85
C ILE A 149 -13.06 8.60 6.45
N ILE A 150 -12.45 7.49 6.02
CA ILE A 150 -12.73 6.86 4.72
C ILE A 150 -14.21 6.47 4.63
N GLU A 151 -14.76 5.80 5.65
CA GLU A 151 -16.17 5.40 5.68
C GLU A 151 -17.09 6.60 5.50
N ARG A 152 -16.91 7.66 6.29
CA ARG A 152 -17.72 8.89 6.18
C ARG A 152 -17.58 9.56 4.82
N SER A 153 -16.36 9.63 4.29
CA SER A 153 -16.10 10.23 2.97
C SER A 153 -16.80 9.47 1.85
N ILE A 154 -16.76 8.14 1.88
CA ILE A 154 -17.45 7.27 0.92
C ILE A 154 -18.97 7.41 1.07
N GLU A 155 -19.51 7.37 2.29
CA GLU A 155 -20.94 7.56 2.54
C GLU A 155 -21.45 8.88 1.96
N GLN A 156 -20.68 9.96 2.13
CA GLN A 156 -21.05 11.27 1.60
C GLN A 156 -20.99 11.33 0.07
N ALA A 157 -19.93 10.79 -0.55
CA ALA A 157 -19.78 10.78 -2.01
C ALA A 157 -20.84 9.89 -2.67
N MET A 158 -21.05 8.69 -2.16
CA MET A 158 -22.08 7.76 -2.68
C MET A 158 -23.50 8.28 -2.47
N GLY A 159 -23.77 8.94 -1.35
CA GLY A 159 -25.09 9.59 -1.12
C GLY A 159 -25.39 10.73 -2.08
N ARG A 160 -24.39 11.44 -2.60
CA ARG A 160 -24.54 12.44 -3.68
C ARG A 160 -24.72 11.76 -5.03
N HIS A 161 -23.89 10.78 -5.35
CA HIS A 161 -23.95 10.03 -6.61
C HIS A 161 -25.31 9.38 -6.82
N LEU A 162 -25.85 8.68 -5.82
CA LEU A 162 -27.16 8.03 -5.92
C LEU A 162 -28.32 9.01 -6.15
N LYS A 163 -28.21 10.25 -5.64
CA LYS A 163 -29.23 11.31 -5.90
C LYS A 163 -29.14 11.91 -7.29
N GLN A 164 -28.01 11.80 -7.97
CA GLN A 164 -27.80 12.32 -9.33
C GLN A 164 -28.27 11.34 -10.41
N VAL A 165 -28.27 10.04 -10.11
CA VAL A 165 -28.66 8.98 -11.07
C VAL A 165 -30.07 8.43 -10.85
N SER A 166 -30.79 8.93 -9.84
CA SER A 166 -32.20 8.65 -9.57
C SER A 166 -33.09 9.73 -10.16
#